data_db1676eab10515e3f3cb1776f6c0c71e
#
_entry.id   db1676eab10515e3f3cb1776f6c0c71e
#
_cell.length_a   1.000
_cell.length_b   1.000
_cell.length_c   1.000
_cell.angle_alpha   90.00
_cell.angle_beta   90.00
_cell.angle_gamma   90.00
#
_symmetry.space_group_name_H-M   'P 1'
#
loop_
_entity.id
_entity.type
_entity.pdbx_description
1 polymer ?
#
loop_
_entity_poly.entity_id
_entity_poly.type
_entity_poly.pdbx_seq_one_letter_code
_entity_poly.pdbx_strand_id
1 'polypeptide(L)'
;MKMNKIAICFALIFGTCLAVEAQNTKFIGKNDPDAKKVLDALSAKLNSYKAVQANFMLKVEDSKGKLQGSRSGVIYLKGNKYHISVVGGQEIYCDGKDVYTYDKSSNEVTITKNDPTTQTISPDKLFTNFYDKDYLYKLNGEDKLGARTVEEVELTPVDKTKSFFKVVLYIDKVTHALVSMKVFDKGGNRYTMDTSKINGAATFTDAELAYNKAKFPGAEEVDLRN
;
A
#
# COMPACT_ATOMS: atom_id res chain seq x y z
N MET A 1 -1.33 57.48 -57.40
CA MET A 1 -1.68 56.67 -58.58
C MET A 1 -2.18 55.34 -58.08
N LYS A 2 -3.44 55.06 -58.33
CA LYS A 2 -4.25 53.84 -58.14
C LYS A 2 -4.28 53.18 -56.75
N MET A 3 -5.30 53.58 -55.99
CA MET A 3 -5.91 52.81 -54.87
C MET A 3 -6.60 51.56 -55.43
N ASN A 4 -6.32 50.39 -54.88
CA ASN A 4 -7.11 49.21 -55.08
C ASN A 4 -7.88 48.89 -53.79
N LYS A 5 -9.20 48.84 -53.93
CA LYS A 5 -10.15 48.50 -52.90
C LYS A 5 -10.06 46.99 -52.62
N ILE A 6 -9.84 46.60 -51.41
CA ILE A 6 -9.98 45.21 -50.99
C ILE A 6 -11.25 45.08 -50.11
N ALA A 7 -12.18 44.26 -50.61
CA ALA A 7 -13.42 43.98 -49.92
C ALA A 7 -13.18 43.17 -48.64
N ILE A 8 -13.85 43.58 -47.59
CA ILE A 8 -13.86 42.89 -46.30
C ILE A 8 -14.90 41.79 -46.37
N CYS A 9 -14.48 40.52 -46.46
CA CYS A 9 -15.35 39.37 -46.23
C CYS A 9 -15.42 39.11 -44.72
N PHE A 10 -16.61 39.30 -44.16
CA PHE A 10 -16.95 38.92 -42.78
C PHE A 10 -17.12 37.41 -42.76
N ALA A 11 -16.12 36.65 -42.27
CA ALA A 11 -16.28 35.22 -41.96
C ALA A 11 -16.71 35.11 -40.53
N LEU A 12 -17.96 34.73 -40.28
CA LEU A 12 -18.49 34.28 -38.97
C LEU A 12 -17.81 32.97 -38.59
N ILE A 13 -16.85 33.06 -37.69
CA ILE A 13 -16.32 31.87 -37.02
C ILE A 13 -17.28 31.47 -35.91
N PHE A 14 -18.04 30.42 -36.17
CA PHE A 14 -18.86 29.71 -35.20
C PHE A 14 -17.89 29.02 -34.23
N GLY A 15 -17.61 29.66 -33.11
CA GLY A 15 -16.85 29.04 -32.04
C GLY A 15 -17.68 27.92 -31.40
N THR A 16 -17.35 26.67 -31.73
CA THR A 16 -17.81 25.53 -30.93
C THR A 16 -17.09 25.60 -29.59
N CYS A 17 -17.80 26.06 -28.55
CA CYS A 17 -17.43 25.83 -27.17
C CYS A 17 -17.37 24.30 -26.95
N LEU A 18 -16.18 23.73 -27.03
CA LEU A 18 -15.92 22.45 -26.41
C LEU A 18 -16.04 22.68 -24.91
N ALA A 19 -17.16 22.25 -24.34
CA ALA A 19 -17.31 22.12 -22.92
C ALA A 19 -16.25 21.11 -22.45
N VAL A 20 -15.13 21.60 -21.97
CA VAL A 20 -14.20 20.79 -21.18
C VAL A 20 -14.99 20.48 -19.92
N GLU A 21 -15.52 19.26 -19.82
CA GLU A 21 -16.03 18.74 -18.56
C GLU A 21 -14.88 18.82 -17.56
N ALA A 22 -14.94 19.81 -16.70
CA ALA A 22 -14.06 19.93 -15.54
C ALA A 22 -14.27 18.67 -14.72
N GLN A 23 -13.30 17.75 -14.78
CA GLN A 23 -13.27 16.55 -13.97
C GLN A 23 -13.45 16.97 -12.51
N ASN A 24 -14.49 16.44 -11.94
CA ASN A 24 -15.08 16.66 -10.64
C ASN A 24 -14.04 16.85 -9.51
N THR A 25 -13.75 18.09 -9.15
CA THR A 25 -12.99 18.47 -7.95
C THR A 25 -13.79 18.30 -6.64
N LYS A 26 -14.81 17.42 -6.63
CA LYS A 26 -15.76 17.25 -5.52
C LYS A 26 -15.20 16.63 -4.25
N PHE A 27 -13.95 16.14 -4.24
CA PHE A 27 -13.41 15.34 -3.14
C PHE A 27 -12.29 15.98 -2.31
N ILE A 28 -12.10 17.30 -2.39
CA ILE A 28 -11.13 17.96 -1.51
C ILE A 28 -11.70 17.94 -0.07
N GLY A 29 -11.19 17.01 0.75
CA GLY A 29 -11.48 16.92 2.19
C GLY A 29 -12.67 16.06 2.60
N LYS A 30 -13.28 15.27 1.70
CA LYS A 30 -14.31 14.27 2.02
C LYS A 30 -13.92 12.89 1.48
N ASN A 31 -14.21 11.86 2.29
CA ASN A 31 -14.02 10.48 1.88
C ASN A 31 -15.03 10.08 0.81
N ASP A 32 -14.57 9.35 -0.19
CA ASP A 32 -15.36 8.84 -1.29
C ASP A 32 -16.22 7.64 -0.83
N PRO A 33 -17.56 7.70 -0.91
CA PRO A 33 -18.42 6.59 -0.50
C PRO A 33 -18.20 5.29 -1.30
N ASP A 34 -17.82 5.40 -2.58
CA ASP A 34 -17.55 4.22 -3.40
C ASP A 34 -16.21 3.58 -3.04
N ALA A 35 -15.17 4.39 -2.79
CA ALA A 35 -13.93 3.90 -2.21
C ALA A 35 -14.17 3.22 -0.86
N LYS A 36 -15.07 3.77 -0.02
CA LYS A 36 -15.42 3.16 1.26
C LYS A 36 -15.98 1.75 1.09
N LYS A 37 -16.89 1.54 0.14
CA LYS A 37 -17.47 0.21 -0.14
C LYS A 37 -16.39 -0.81 -0.49
N VAL A 38 -15.42 -0.42 -1.34
CA VAL A 38 -14.29 -1.28 -1.74
C VAL A 38 -13.41 -1.61 -0.55
N LEU A 39 -13.07 -0.62 0.28
CA LEU A 39 -12.25 -0.80 1.48
C LEU A 39 -12.96 -1.65 2.54
N ASP A 40 -14.28 -1.46 2.75
CA ASP A 40 -15.08 -2.27 3.65
C ASP A 40 -15.10 -3.74 3.18
N ALA A 41 -15.25 -3.98 1.88
CA ALA A 41 -15.22 -5.33 1.29
C ALA A 41 -13.84 -6.00 1.46
N LEU A 42 -12.75 -5.27 1.23
CA LEU A 42 -11.38 -5.74 1.51
C LEU A 42 -11.23 -6.10 2.98
N SER A 43 -11.62 -5.21 3.90
CA SER A 43 -11.57 -5.46 5.34
C SER A 43 -12.38 -6.69 5.74
N ALA A 44 -13.61 -6.82 5.25
CA ALA A 44 -14.45 -7.98 5.51
C ALA A 44 -13.78 -9.27 5.00
N LYS A 45 -13.17 -9.22 3.81
CA LYS A 45 -12.42 -10.35 3.25
C LYS A 45 -11.24 -10.74 4.13
N LEU A 46 -10.42 -9.78 4.55
CA LEU A 46 -9.26 -10.03 5.40
C LEU A 46 -9.70 -10.57 6.77
N ASN A 47 -10.74 -9.99 7.38
CA ASN A 47 -11.28 -10.42 8.67
C ASN A 47 -11.95 -11.82 8.61
N SER A 48 -12.33 -12.30 7.42
CA SER A 48 -12.84 -13.67 7.25
C SER A 48 -11.76 -14.74 7.44
N TYR A 49 -10.50 -14.37 7.39
CA TYR A 49 -9.37 -15.28 7.56
C TYR A 49 -9.00 -15.42 9.05
N LYS A 50 -8.91 -16.66 9.54
CA LYS A 50 -8.39 -16.94 10.90
C LYS A 50 -6.89 -16.72 10.99
N ALA A 51 -6.20 -17.09 9.94
CA ALA A 51 -4.78 -16.83 9.71
C ALA A 51 -4.51 -16.79 8.21
N VAL A 52 -3.45 -16.07 7.81
CA VAL A 52 -3.10 -15.87 6.40
C VAL A 52 -1.64 -16.23 6.19
N GLN A 53 -1.39 -16.99 5.12
CA GLN A 53 -0.08 -17.07 4.50
C GLN A 53 -0.18 -16.49 3.10
N ALA A 54 0.71 -15.56 2.76
CA ALA A 54 0.75 -14.98 1.42
C ALA A 54 2.20 -14.80 0.96
N ASN A 55 2.45 -15.10 -0.30
CA ASN A 55 3.71 -14.73 -0.93
C ASN A 55 3.62 -13.28 -1.40
N PHE A 56 4.74 -12.55 -1.35
CA PHE A 56 4.82 -11.20 -1.90
C PHE A 56 6.09 -11.00 -2.71
N MET A 57 6.02 -10.00 -3.59
CA MET A 57 7.16 -9.41 -4.27
C MET A 57 7.20 -7.93 -3.94
N LEU A 58 8.23 -7.50 -3.21
CA LEU A 58 8.50 -6.09 -2.94
C LEU A 58 9.41 -5.54 -4.04
N LYS A 59 9.03 -4.43 -4.65
CA LYS A 59 9.81 -3.65 -5.61
C LYS A 59 10.05 -2.26 -5.05
N VAL A 60 11.26 -1.76 -5.23
CA VAL A 60 11.63 -0.38 -4.87
C VAL A 60 12.00 0.36 -6.14
N GLU A 61 11.32 1.44 -6.40
CA GLU A 61 11.54 2.35 -7.53
C GLU A 61 11.93 3.73 -7.01
N ASP A 62 12.75 4.46 -7.75
CA ASP A 62 13.02 5.88 -7.47
C ASP A 62 11.86 6.79 -7.93
N SER A 63 12.01 8.09 -7.74
CA SER A 63 11.00 9.10 -8.12
C SER A 63 10.69 9.13 -9.62
N LYS A 64 11.59 8.63 -10.47
CA LYS A 64 11.43 8.53 -11.92
C LYS A 64 10.80 7.19 -12.35
N GLY A 65 10.51 6.28 -11.39
CA GLY A 65 9.98 4.96 -11.65
C GLY A 65 11.04 3.93 -12.08
N LYS A 66 12.33 4.25 -11.95
CA LYS A 66 13.41 3.29 -12.24
C LYS A 66 13.54 2.29 -11.09
N LEU A 67 13.45 1.00 -11.42
CA LEU A 67 13.63 -0.09 -10.45
C LEU A 67 15.03 -0.03 -9.82
N GLN A 68 15.09 0.05 -8.51
CA GLN A 68 16.31 0.03 -7.69
C GLN A 68 16.59 -1.36 -7.14
N GLY A 69 15.56 -2.17 -6.95
CA GLY A 69 15.69 -3.53 -6.47
C GLY A 69 14.35 -4.21 -6.28
N SER A 70 14.39 -5.53 -6.16
CA SER A 70 13.22 -6.34 -5.81
C SER A 70 13.61 -7.46 -4.86
N ARG A 71 12.68 -7.84 -3.97
CA ARG A 71 12.83 -8.97 -3.03
C ARG A 71 11.52 -9.72 -2.93
N SER A 72 11.59 -11.03 -2.91
CA SER A 72 10.43 -11.88 -2.61
C SER A 72 10.41 -12.27 -1.14
N GLY A 73 9.25 -12.63 -0.66
CA GLY A 73 9.09 -13.09 0.71
C GLY A 73 7.76 -13.77 0.93
N VAL A 74 7.56 -14.18 2.17
CA VAL A 74 6.32 -14.77 2.67
C VAL A 74 5.91 -14.04 3.93
N ILE A 75 4.62 -13.74 4.04
CA ILE A 75 4.01 -13.23 5.27
C ILE A 75 3.12 -14.32 5.87
N TYR A 76 3.24 -14.50 7.17
CA TYR A 76 2.39 -15.34 8.02
C TYR A 76 1.75 -14.42 9.04
N LEU A 77 0.41 -14.41 9.12
CA LEU A 77 -0.32 -13.48 9.96
C LEU A 77 -1.48 -14.20 10.67
N LYS A 78 -1.68 -13.91 11.97
CA LYS A 78 -2.78 -14.39 12.80
C LYS A 78 -3.15 -13.33 13.83
N GLY A 79 -4.28 -12.66 13.60
CA GLY A 79 -4.66 -11.50 14.41
C GLY A 79 -3.63 -10.37 14.31
N ASN A 80 -3.10 -9.95 15.44
CA ASN A 80 -2.04 -8.91 15.53
C ASN A 80 -0.61 -9.48 15.58
N LYS A 81 -0.44 -10.80 15.41
CA LYS A 81 0.87 -11.46 15.38
C LYS A 81 1.25 -11.78 13.94
N TYR A 82 2.49 -11.53 13.58
CA TYR A 82 2.97 -11.86 12.25
C TYR A 82 4.45 -12.26 12.23
N HIS A 83 4.81 -13.01 11.19
CA HIS A 83 6.17 -13.29 10.78
C HIS A 83 6.30 -12.97 9.29
N ILE A 84 7.29 -12.18 8.92
CA ILE A 84 7.63 -11.86 7.54
C ILE A 84 9.04 -12.38 7.27
N SER A 85 9.18 -13.25 6.29
CA SER A 85 10.46 -13.77 5.81
C SER A 85 10.77 -13.16 4.45
N VAL A 86 11.87 -12.42 4.35
CA VAL A 86 12.37 -11.81 3.11
C VAL A 86 13.56 -12.60 2.62
N VAL A 87 13.48 -13.13 1.41
CA VAL A 87 14.52 -13.97 0.83
C VAL A 87 15.88 -13.25 0.81
N GLY A 88 16.85 -13.84 1.49
CA GLY A 88 18.22 -13.31 1.58
C GLY A 88 18.40 -12.02 2.38
N GLY A 89 17.38 -11.61 3.13
CA GLY A 89 17.36 -10.34 3.83
C GLY A 89 16.95 -10.47 5.30
N GLN A 90 15.78 -9.97 5.61
CA GLN A 90 15.28 -9.80 6.96
C GLN A 90 14.26 -10.87 7.34
N GLU A 91 14.23 -11.18 8.64
CA GLU A 91 13.12 -11.89 9.30
C GLU A 91 12.48 -10.94 10.31
N ILE A 92 11.19 -10.70 10.19
CA ILE A 92 10.47 -9.75 11.04
C ILE A 92 9.38 -10.49 11.79
N TYR A 93 9.41 -10.43 13.11
CA TYR A 93 8.41 -11.05 13.99
C TYR A 93 7.68 -9.97 14.76
N CYS A 94 6.37 -10.12 14.92
CA CYS A 94 5.57 -9.29 15.81
C CYS A 94 4.72 -10.21 16.70
N ASP A 95 4.84 -10.06 18.00
CA ASP A 95 4.05 -10.81 18.98
C ASP A 95 2.74 -10.10 19.37
N GLY A 96 2.45 -8.97 18.71
CA GLY A 96 1.33 -8.07 18.96
C GLY A 96 1.68 -6.90 19.87
N LYS A 97 2.81 -6.95 20.59
CA LYS A 97 3.31 -5.91 21.48
C LYS A 97 4.64 -5.33 20.99
N ASP A 98 5.56 -6.19 20.64
CA ASP A 98 6.92 -5.86 20.23
C ASP A 98 7.19 -6.41 18.80
N VAL A 99 8.07 -5.72 18.09
CA VAL A 99 8.56 -6.11 16.76
C VAL A 99 10.04 -6.41 16.85
N TYR A 100 10.44 -7.58 16.36
CA TYR A 100 11.81 -8.08 16.31
C TYR A 100 12.23 -8.17 14.84
N THR A 101 13.17 -7.35 14.45
CA THR A 101 13.69 -7.33 13.07
C THR A 101 15.11 -7.88 13.05
N TYR A 102 15.29 -9.09 12.57
CA TYR A 102 16.61 -9.66 12.32
C TYR A 102 17.09 -9.25 10.91
N ASP A 103 18.25 -8.63 10.84
CA ASP A 103 18.94 -8.34 9.58
C ASP A 103 20.12 -9.30 9.43
N LYS A 104 20.04 -10.13 8.38
CA LYS A 104 21.09 -11.14 8.10
C LYS A 104 22.43 -10.52 7.75
N SER A 105 22.45 -9.32 7.17
CA SER A 105 23.68 -8.68 6.70
C SER A 105 24.55 -8.16 7.84
N SER A 106 23.94 -7.65 8.91
CA SER A 106 24.60 -7.18 10.11
C SER A 106 24.65 -8.23 11.23
N ASN A 107 23.89 -9.33 11.10
CA ASN A 107 23.65 -10.31 12.16
C ASN A 107 23.14 -9.63 13.45
N GLU A 108 22.15 -8.75 13.29
CA GLU A 108 21.60 -7.95 14.39
C GLU A 108 20.09 -8.15 14.48
N VAL A 109 19.55 -8.14 15.69
CA VAL A 109 18.11 -8.09 15.98
C VAL A 109 17.78 -6.77 16.63
N THR A 110 17.08 -5.92 15.91
CA THR A 110 16.49 -4.69 16.47
C THR A 110 15.13 -4.99 17.09
N ILE A 111 14.91 -4.55 18.33
CA ILE A 111 13.66 -4.74 19.06
C ILE A 111 12.97 -3.38 19.24
N THR A 112 11.73 -3.25 18.78
CA THR A 112 10.94 -2.02 18.89
C THR A 112 9.54 -2.32 19.43
N LYS A 113 8.83 -1.32 19.95
CA LYS A 113 7.40 -1.45 20.25
C LYS A 113 6.60 -1.56 18.96
N ASN A 114 5.57 -2.39 18.96
CA ASN A 114 4.55 -2.37 17.91
C ASN A 114 3.63 -1.15 18.13
N ASP A 115 4.14 0.03 17.75
CA ASP A 115 3.41 1.28 17.92
C ASP A 115 2.50 1.53 16.72
N PRO A 116 1.17 1.57 16.90
CA PRO A 116 0.23 1.86 15.82
C PRO A 116 0.37 3.28 15.25
N THR A 117 1.06 4.18 15.96
CA THR A 117 1.33 5.54 15.47
C THR A 117 2.56 5.63 14.58
N THR A 118 3.36 4.56 14.50
CA THR A 118 4.57 4.55 13.67
C THR A 118 4.28 4.77 12.19
N GLN A 119 5.31 5.22 11.51
CA GLN A 119 5.26 5.81 10.17
C GLN A 119 5.02 4.82 9.04
N THR A 120 4.87 3.52 9.34
CA THR A 120 4.71 2.46 8.35
C THR A 120 3.34 1.79 8.46
N ILE A 121 2.85 1.28 7.34
CA ILE A 121 1.67 0.41 7.32
C ILE A 121 2.15 -0.99 7.72
N SER A 122 1.85 -1.40 8.94
CA SER A 122 2.11 -2.76 9.40
C SER A 122 1.07 -3.73 8.85
N PRO A 123 1.42 -5.01 8.64
CA PRO A 123 0.49 -6.00 8.08
C PRO A 123 -0.79 -6.19 8.89
N ASP A 124 -0.70 -6.15 10.21
CA ASP A 124 -1.84 -6.28 11.13
C ASP A 124 -2.84 -5.14 10.98
N LYS A 125 -2.39 -3.93 10.61
CA LYS A 125 -3.29 -2.80 10.32
C LYS A 125 -4.19 -3.03 9.11
N LEU A 126 -3.74 -3.77 8.10
CA LEU A 126 -4.57 -4.11 6.94
C LEU A 126 -5.83 -4.90 7.32
N PHE A 127 -5.83 -5.58 8.49
CA PHE A 127 -6.97 -6.34 9.02
C PHE A 127 -7.90 -5.52 9.92
N THR A 128 -7.60 -4.26 10.13
CA THR A 128 -8.45 -3.31 10.84
C THR A 128 -8.99 -2.27 9.88
N ASN A 129 -10.09 -1.60 10.23
CA ASN A 129 -10.62 -0.47 9.44
C ASN A 129 -9.73 0.79 9.62
N PHE A 130 -8.40 0.61 9.45
CA PHE A 130 -7.38 1.65 9.67
C PHE A 130 -7.61 2.90 8.81
N TYR A 131 -8.26 2.74 7.64
CA TYR A 131 -8.49 3.82 6.69
C TYR A 131 -9.49 4.87 7.18
N ASP A 132 -10.46 4.52 8.02
CA ASP A 132 -11.59 5.41 8.37
C ASP A 132 -11.17 6.70 9.07
N LYS A 133 -10.17 6.64 9.97
CA LYS A 133 -9.71 7.77 10.77
C LYS A 133 -8.37 8.33 10.30
N ASP A 134 -7.53 7.45 9.76
CA ASP A 134 -6.13 7.77 9.50
C ASP A 134 -5.88 8.26 8.06
N TYR A 135 -6.87 8.09 7.17
CA TYR A 135 -6.72 8.42 5.75
C TYR A 135 -7.94 9.12 5.16
N LEU A 136 -7.67 10.01 4.23
CA LEU A 136 -8.63 10.38 3.19
C LEU A 136 -8.47 9.38 2.05
N TYR A 137 -9.60 8.95 1.47
CA TYR A 137 -9.59 7.93 0.42
C TYR A 137 -10.48 8.30 -0.76
N LYS A 138 -10.07 7.81 -1.95
CA LYS A 138 -10.75 8.03 -3.22
C LYS A 138 -10.64 6.78 -4.10
N LEU A 139 -11.73 6.44 -4.79
CA LEU A 139 -11.72 5.45 -5.87
C LEU A 139 -11.26 6.13 -7.16
N ASN A 140 -10.14 5.68 -7.72
CA ASN A 140 -9.61 6.19 -8.99
C ASN A 140 -10.25 5.51 -10.21
N GLY A 141 -10.93 4.37 -9.98
CA GLY A 141 -11.59 3.58 -11.03
C GLY A 141 -11.10 2.15 -11.06
N GLU A 142 -11.28 1.51 -12.22
CA GLU A 142 -10.87 0.12 -12.46
C GLU A 142 -9.65 0.08 -13.37
N ASP A 143 -8.79 -0.91 -13.15
CA ASP A 143 -7.62 -1.20 -13.98
C ASP A 143 -7.46 -2.70 -14.21
N LYS A 144 -6.54 -3.09 -15.08
CA LYS A 144 -6.17 -4.47 -15.37
C LYS A 144 -4.77 -4.79 -14.84
N LEU A 145 -4.68 -5.72 -13.89
CA LEU A 145 -3.42 -6.31 -13.46
C LEU A 145 -3.35 -7.77 -13.91
N GLY A 146 -2.73 -7.98 -15.07
CA GLY A 146 -2.76 -9.27 -15.77
C GLY A 146 -4.19 -9.65 -16.18
N ALA A 147 -4.67 -10.83 -15.79
CA ALA A 147 -6.02 -11.29 -16.10
C ALA A 147 -7.09 -10.75 -15.11
N ARG A 148 -6.70 -10.03 -14.06
CA ARG A 148 -7.61 -9.54 -13.02
C ARG A 148 -8.09 -8.14 -13.34
N THR A 149 -9.38 -7.87 -13.08
CA THR A 149 -9.89 -6.51 -12.96
C THR A 149 -9.74 -6.10 -11.50
N VAL A 150 -9.11 -4.97 -11.25
CA VAL A 150 -8.88 -4.43 -9.92
C VAL A 150 -9.53 -3.07 -9.79
N GLU A 151 -9.95 -2.74 -8.58
CA GLU A 151 -10.37 -1.40 -8.17
C GLU A 151 -9.18 -0.70 -7.55
N GLU A 152 -8.84 0.48 -8.08
CA GLU A 152 -7.74 1.30 -7.58
C GLU A 152 -8.25 2.29 -6.54
N VAL A 153 -7.82 2.12 -5.29
CA VAL A 153 -8.16 3.04 -4.19
C VAL A 153 -6.92 3.78 -3.73
N GLU A 154 -6.97 5.09 -3.82
CA GLU A 154 -5.93 5.99 -3.29
C GLU A 154 -6.24 6.38 -1.84
N LEU A 155 -5.23 6.28 -0.98
CA LEU A 155 -5.26 6.67 0.41
C LEU A 155 -4.24 7.80 0.64
N THR A 156 -4.68 8.91 1.24
CA THR A 156 -3.82 10.04 1.64
C THR A 156 -3.82 10.13 3.17
N PRO A 157 -2.67 10.01 3.86
CA PRO A 157 -2.62 10.14 5.31
C PRO A 157 -3.15 11.50 5.80
N VAL A 158 -4.00 11.47 6.82
CA VAL A 158 -4.43 12.69 7.53
C VAL A 158 -3.26 13.28 8.30
N ASP A 159 -2.49 12.43 8.97
CA ASP A 159 -1.26 12.82 9.65
C ASP A 159 -0.15 13.12 8.63
N LYS A 160 0.19 14.40 8.51
CA LYS A 160 1.23 14.88 7.60
C LYS A 160 2.66 14.64 8.08
N THR A 161 2.86 14.13 9.29
CA THR A 161 4.21 13.78 9.81
C THR A 161 4.69 12.43 9.28
N LYS A 162 3.80 11.57 8.78
CA LYS A 162 4.18 10.26 8.21
C LYS A 162 5.24 10.39 7.11
N SER A 163 6.14 9.42 7.01
CA SER A 163 7.23 9.36 6.02
C SER A 163 6.74 9.23 4.57
N PHE A 164 5.49 8.85 4.38
CA PHE A 164 4.84 8.72 3.08
C PHE A 164 3.66 9.68 2.96
N PHE A 165 3.27 10.01 1.74
CA PHE A 165 2.18 10.95 1.46
C PHE A 165 1.01 10.31 0.71
N LYS A 166 1.19 9.12 0.14
CA LYS A 166 0.18 8.41 -0.63
C LYS A 166 0.38 6.91 -0.57
N VAL A 167 -0.74 6.18 -0.50
CA VAL A 167 -0.80 4.73 -0.73
C VAL A 167 -1.85 4.46 -1.80
N VAL A 168 -1.58 3.53 -2.70
CA VAL A 168 -2.55 3.03 -3.69
C VAL A 168 -2.74 1.55 -3.44
N LEU A 169 -3.97 1.14 -3.26
CA LEU A 169 -4.39 -0.25 -3.13
C LEU A 169 -5.03 -0.71 -4.44
N TYR A 170 -4.63 -1.87 -4.93
CA TYR A 170 -5.24 -2.56 -6.06
C TYR A 170 -5.98 -3.79 -5.52
N ILE A 171 -7.29 -3.74 -5.54
CA ILE A 171 -8.18 -4.72 -4.92
C ILE A 171 -8.92 -5.48 -6.01
N ASP A 172 -8.85 -6.81 -6.00
CA ASP A 172 -9.55 -7.64 -6.98
C ASP A 172 -11.07 -7.42 -6.88
N LYS A 173 -11.68 -6.99 -7.96
CA LYS A 173 -13.10 -6.62 -8.02
C LYS A 173 -14.05 -7.77 -7.68
N VAL A 174 -13.65 -9.00 -7.94
CA VAL A 174 -14.49 -10.18 -7.75
C VAL A 174 -14.29 -10.81 -6.39
N THR A 175 -13.03 -10.96 -5.98
CA THR A 175 -12.68 -11.67 -4.74
C THR A 175 -12.47 -10.76 -3.54
N HIS A 176 -12.40 -9.43 -3.76
CA HIS A 176 -12.08 -8.39 -2.80
C HIS A 176 -10.73 -8.62 -2.07
N ALA A 177 -9.84 -9.40 -2.68
CA ALA A 177 -8.51 -9.63 -2.15
C ALA A 177 -7.55 -8.51 -2.55
N LEU A 178 -6.60 -8.16 -1.67
CA LEU A 178 -5.51 -7.25 -2.01
C LEU A 178 -4.59 -7.92 -3.03
N VAL A 179 -4.45 -7.31 -4.20
CA VAL A 179 -3.57 -7.78 -5.29
C VAL A 179 -2.22 -7.10 -5.21
N SER A 180 -2.22 -5.78 -5.01
CA SER A 180 -1.01 -4.98 -4.91
C SER A 180 -1.23 -3.76 -4.02
N MET A 181 -0.16 -3.30 -3.38
CA MET A 181 -0.13 -2.04 -2.63
C MET A 181 1.10 -1.24 -3.06
N LYS A 182 0.90 0.04 -3.36
CA LYS A 182 2.01 0.95 -3.72
C LYS A 182 2.07 2.11 -2.75
N VAL A 183 3.21 2.29 -2.08
CA VAL A 183 3.48 3.38 -1.13
C VAL A 183 4.40 4.39 -1.77
N PHE A 184 4.08 5.67 -1.67
CA PHE A 184 4.88 6.79 -2.16
C PHE A 184 5.46 7.54 -0.98
N ASP A 185 6.77 7.44 -0.78
CA ASP A 185 7.44 8.10 0.32
C ASP A 185 7.82 9.56 -0.01
N LYS A 186 8.11 10.34 1.02
CA LYS A 186 8.52 11.74 0.87
C LYS A 186 9.95 11.89 0.36
N GLY A 187 10.77 10.83 0.46
CA GLY A 187 12.11 10.76 -0.11
C GLY A 187 12.12 10.54 -1.62
N GLY A 188 10.92 10.32 -2.21
CA GLY A 188 10.73 10.12 -3.65
C GLY A 188 10.74 8.66 -4.09
N ASN A 189 10.95 7.71 -3.19
CA ASN A 189 10.88 6.29 -3.52
C ASN A 189 9.43 5.81 -3.61
N ARG A 190 9.24 4.73 -4.36
CA ARG A 190 7.99 4.02 -4.49
C ARG A 190 8.21 2.55 -4.12
N TYR A 191 7.41 2.06 -3.20
CA TYR A 191 7.45 0.68 -2.73
C TYR A 191 6.21 -0.02 -3.21
N THR A 192 6.35 -1.00 -4.11
CA THR A 192 5.23 -1.81 -4.59
C THR A 192 5.33 -3.20 -4.00
N MET A 193 4.29 -3.64 -3.32
CA MET A 193 4.16 -5.00 -2.81
C MET A 193 3.05 -5.71 -3.57
N ASP A 194 3.42 -6.60 -4.47
CA ASP A 194 2.50 -7.49 -5.18
C ASP A 194 2.26 -8.75 -4.36
N THR A 195 1.00 -9.12 -4.12
CA THR A 195 0.64 -10.32 -3.35
C THR A 195 0.26 -11.48 -4.26
N SER A 196 0.61 -12.68 -3.86
CA SER A 196 0.25 -13.91 -4.57
C SER A 196 0.09 -15.09 -3.61
N LYS A 197 -0.55 -16.18 -4.08
CA LYS A 197 -0.73 -17.42 -3.32
C LYS A 197 -1.27 -17.17 -1.91
N ILE A 198 -2.35 -16.38 -1.80
CA ILE A 198 -2.98 -16.09 -0.51
C ILE A 198 -3.73 -17.34 -0.05
N ASN A 199 -3.33 -17.89 1.11
CA ASN A 199 -4.00 -18.97 1.81
C ASN A 199 -4.62 -18.44 3.11
N GLY A 200 -5.92 -18.18 3.09
CA GLY A 200 -6.67 -17.69 4.26
C GLY A 200 -7.15 -18.82 5.21
N ALA A 201 -6.88 -20.09 4.88
CA ALA A 201 -7.14 -21.25 5.72
C ALA A 201 -5.85 -21.79 6.38
N ALA A 202 -4.78 -21.01 6.39
CA ALA A 202 -3.54 -21.38 7.03
C ALA A 202 -3.73 -21.56 8.55
N THR A 203 -2.91 -22.43 9.14
CA THR A 203 -2.90 -22.66 10.59
C THR A 203 -1.50 -22.50 11.11
N PHE A 204 -1.32 -21.67 12.14
CA PHE A 204 -0.04 -21.45 12.80
C PHE A 204 -0.20 -21.55 14.30
N THR A 205 0.79 -22.13 14.94
CA THR A 205 0.99 -22.00 16.39
C THR A 205 1.54 -20.61 16.70
N ASP A 206 1.31 -20.13 17.91
CA ASP A 206 1.87 -18.84 18.33
C ASP A 206 3.41 -18.88 18.36
N ALA A 207 4.02 -20.06 18.60
CA ALA A 207 5.47 -20.25 18.58
C ALA A 207 6.10 -20.10 17.17
N GLU A 208 5.35 -20.41 16.11
CA GLU A 208 5.83 -20.21 14.73
C GLU A 208 5.88 -18.74 14.33
N LEU A 209 5.03 -17.90 14.96
CA LEU A 209 4.97 -16.47 14.73
C LEU A 209 5.84 -15.68 15.72
N ALA A 210 6.37 -16.31 16.75
CA ALA A 210 7.18 -15.65 17.77
C ALA A 210 8.66 -15.62 17.39
N TYR A 211 9.30 -14.50 17.74
CA TYR A 211 10.76 -14.42 17.73
C TYR A 211 11.36 -15.46 18.69
N ASN A 212 12.38 -16.15 18.23
CA ASN A 212 13.13 -17.10 19.04
C ASN A 212 14.63 -16.87 18.82
N LYS A 213 15.31 -16.34 19.84
CA LYS A 213 16.74 -16.05 19.83
C LYS A 213 17.61 -17.24 19.42
N ALA A 214 17.21 -18.45 19.76
CA ALA A 214 17.96 -19.66 19.40
C ALA A 214 18.06 -19.92 17.89
N LYS A 215 17.16 -19.31 17.08
CA LYS A 215 17.22 -19.37 15.62
C LYS A 215 18.29 -18.44 15.01
N PHE A 216 18.85 -17.52 15.81
CA PHE A 216 19.78 -16.48 15.36
C PHE A 216 21.05 -16.49 16.23
N PRO A 217 21.86 -17.55 16.18
CA PRO A 217 23.03 -17.70 17.02
C PRO A 217 24.06 -16.59 16.74
N GLY A 218 24.54 -15.94 17.81
CA GLY A 218 25.51 -14.86 17.71
C GLY A 218 24.97 -13.51 17.22
N ALA A 219 23.67 -13.38 17.01
CA ALA A 219 23.07 -12.09 16.68
C ALA A 219 23.12 -11.13 17.89
N GLU A 220 23.53 -9.90 17.62
CA GLU A 220 23.45 -8.80 18.58
C GLU A 220 21.99 -8.32 18.72
N GLU A 221 21.52 -8.11 19.95
CA GLU A 221 20.19 -7.56 20.21
C GLU A 221 20.30 -6.09 20.59
N VAL A 222 19.67 -5.23 19.79
CA VAL A 222 19.54 -3.78 20.02
C VAL A 222 18.12 -3.46 20.43
N ASP A 223 17.92 -3.18 21.71
CA ASP A 223 16.59 -2.88 22.27
C ASP A 223 16.30 -1.37 22.22
N LEU A 224 15.33 -0.98 21.39
CA LEU A 224 14.90 0.41 21.19
C LEU A 224 13.50 0.68 21.77
N ARG A 225 13.03 -0.12 22.73
CA ARG A 225 11.68 0.00 23.30
C ARG A 225 11.53 1.09 24.37
N ASN A 226 12.53 1.94 24.57
CA ASN A 226 12.52 3.02 25.58
C ASN A 226 11.53 4.14 25.26
#